data_c533906a97e81fab679ff62dcdbefbf8
#
_entry.id   c533906a97e81fab679ff62dcdbefbf8
#
_cell.length_a   1.000
_cell.length_b   1.000
_cell.length_c   1.000
_cell.angle_alpha   90.00
_cell.angle_beta   90.00
_cell.angle_gamma   90.00
#
_symmetry.space_group_name_H-M   'P 1'
#
loop_
_entity.id
_entity.type
_entity.pdbx_description
1 polymer ?
#
loop_
_entity_poly.entity_id
_entity_poly.type
_entity_poly.pdbx_seq_one_letter_code
_entity_poly.pdbx_strand_id
1 'polypeptide(L)'
;VWQKVTTLIPEITPEALIATEIDLLRTCGLSARKVDYLRDLSRHFLEGTLVTVNWHDLDDETLIRKLVEVKGIGRWTAEMFLIFHLHRPDVLPLDDIGLQRAVSLHYNASQPVAKQAIRTIAESWQPWRSVATWYLWRSLDPIPVIY
;
A
#
# COMPACT_ATOMS: atom_id res chain seq x y z
N VAL A 1 13.56 -9.39 -10.34
CA VAL A 1 12.45 -10.24 -9.84
C VAL A 1 11.24 -10.08 -10.74
N TRP A 2 10.65 -8.88 -10.85
CA TRP A 2 9.41 -8.66 -11.60
C TRP A 2 9.49 -9.15 -13.04
N GLN A 3 10.52 -8.76 -13.81
CA GLN A 3 10.72 -9.22 -15.19
C GLN A 3 10.74 -10.74 -15.31
N LYS A 4 11.37 -11.46 -14.35
CA LYS A 4 11.38 -12.93 -14.37
C LYS A 4 9.98 -13.51 -14.13
N VAL A 5 9.19 -12.90 -13.25
CA VAL A 5 7.81 -13.34 -13.00
C VAL A 5 6.95 -13.12 -14.24
N THR A 6 7.03 -11.96 -14.89
CA THR A 6 6.26 -11.67 -16.12
C THR A 6 6.71 -12.48 -17.32
N THR A 7 7.97 -12.95 -17.35
CA THR A 7 8.43 -13.91 -18.36
C THR A 7 7.88 -15.31 -18.09
N LEU A 8 7.82 -15.74 -16.83
CA LEU A 8 7.28 -17.04 -16.43
C LEU A 8 5.74 -17.08 -16.59
N ILE A 9 5.08 -16.00 -16.26
CA ILE A 9 3.61 -15.84 -16.31
C ILE A 9 3.33 -14.58 -17.14
N PRO A 10 3.20 -14.70 -18.47
CA PRO A 10 3.01 -13.53 -19.35
C PRO A 10 1.72 -12.75 -19.05
N GLU A 11 0.67 -13.46 -18.65
CA GLU A 11 -0.58 -12.85 -18.19
C GLU A 11 -0.75 -13.11 -16.69
N ILE A 12 -0.49 -12.07 -15.89
CA ILE A 12 -0.57 -12.14 -14.43
C ILE A 12 -2.05 -12.13 -14.00
N THR A 13 -2.60 -13.31 -13.78
CA THR A 13 -3.94 -13.48 -13.20
C THR A 13 -3.88 -14.29 -11.91
N PRO A 14 -4.88 -14.21 -11.04
CA PRO A 14 -4.96 -15.04 -9.85
C PRO A 14 -4.88 -16.54 -10.16
N GLU A 15 -5.56 -16.99 -11.23
CA GLU A 15 -5.55 -18.38 -11.69
C GLU A 15 -4.16 -18.83 -12.11
N ALA A 16 -3.47 -18.01 -12.93
CA ALA A 16 -2.13 -18.33 -13.41
C ALA A 16 -1.12 -18.41 -12.25
N LEU A 17 -1.23 -17.52 -11.25
CA LEU A 17 -0.39 -17.55 -10.05
C LEU A 17 -0.64 -18.81 -9.20
N ILE A 18 -1.89 -19.24 -9.06
CA ILE A 18 -2.22 -20.47 -8.32
C ILE A 18 -1.76 -21.72 -9.09
N ALA A 19 -1.91 -21.74 -10.43
CA ALA A 19 -1.50 -22.86 -11.27
C ALA A 19 0.02 -23.02 -11.38
N THR A 20 0.79 -21.95 -11.17
CA THR A 20 2.25 -21.99 -11.26
C THR A 20 2.85 -22.69 -10.03
N GLU A 21 3.77 -23.62 -10.26
CA GLU A 21 4.47 -24.32 -9.18
C GLU A 21 5.29 -23.37 -8.31
N ILE A 22 5.28 -23.63 -7.00
CA ILE A 22 5.96 -22.81 -5.99
C ILE A 22 7.46 -22.66 -6.29
N ASP A 23 8.12 -23.75 -6.68
CA ASP A 23 9.55 -23.74 -6.96
C ASP A 23 9.90 -22.91 -8.19
N LEU A 24 9.05 -22.89 -9.21
CA LEU A 24 9.21 -22.03 -10.38
C LEU A 24 9.11 -20.53 -9.98
N LEU A 25 8.15 -20.16 -9.16
CA LEU A 25 8.04 -18.81 -8.63
C LEU A 25 9.29 -18.42 -7.80
N ARG A 26 9.85 -19.36 -7.05
CA ARG A 26 11.09 -19.12 -6.29
C ARG A 26 12.31 -18.90 -7.19
N THR A 27 12.41 -19.56 -8.33
CA THR A 27 13.50 -19.32 -9.30
C THR A 27 13.50 -17.88 -9.86
N CYS A 28 12.35 -17.19 -9.80
CA CYS A 28 12.25 -15.78 -10.15
C CYS A 28 12.88 -14.83 -9.11
N GLY A 29 13.32 -15.35 -7.96
CA GLY A 29 13.91 -14.58 -6.86
C GLY A 29 12.87 -14.15 -5.80
N LEU A 30 11.72 -14.83 -5.76
CA LEU A 30 10.73 -14.65 -4.69
C LEU A 30 11.11 -15.52 -3.48
N SER A 31 11.10 -14.95 -2.28
CA SER A 31 11.21 -15.73 -1.05
C SER A 31 9.96 -16.60 -0.85
N ALA A 32 10.09 -17.70 -0.11
CA ALA A 32 8.97 -18.57 0.21
C ALA A 32 7.77 -17.78 0.78
N ARG A 33 8.04 -16.80 1.65
CA ARG A 33 7.01 -15.92 2.22
C ARG A 33 6.30 -15.08 1.16
N LYS A 34 7.04 -14.51 0.19
CA LYS A 34 6.43 -13.74 -0.90
C LYS A 34 5.57 -14.60 -1.81
N VAL A 35 5.98 -15.85 -2.07
CA VAL A 35 5.17 -16.81 -2.83
C VAL A 35 3.88 -17.14 -2.08
N ASP A 36 3.97 -17.40 -0.76
CA ASP A 36 2.78 -17.64 0.07
C ASP A 36 1.80 -16.45 0.03
N TYR A 37 2.31 -15.23 0.15
CA TYR A 37 1.49 -14.00 0.09
C TYR A 37 0.81 -13.81 -1.27
N LEU A 38 1.53 -14.04 -2.38
CA LEU A 38 0.95 -13.94 -3.71
C LEU A 38 -0.16 -14.98 -3.93
N ARG A 39 0.05 -16.21 -3.46
CA ARG A 39 -0.95 -17.26 -3.56
C ARG A 39 -2.17 -17.00 -2.67
N ASP A 40 -1.96 -16.47 -1.49
CA ASP A 40 -3.04 -16.08 -0.59
C ASP A 40 -3.87 -14.93 -1.20
N LEU A 41 -3.23 -13.89 -1.72
CA LEU A 41 -3.90 -12.80 -2.44
C LEU A 41 -4.71 -13.35 -3.63
N SER A 42 -4.13 -14.27 -4.41
CA SER A 42 -4.82 -14.88 -5.55
C SER A 42 -6.07 -15.66 -5.11
N ARG A 43 -6.00 -16.40 -3.99
CA ARG A 43 -7.18 -17.08 -3.44
C ARG A 43 -8.28 -16.10 -3.04
N HIS A 44 -7.94 -15.00 -2.37
CA HIS A 44 -8.92 -13.97 -2.01
C HIS A 44 -9.64 -13.36 -3.22
N PHE A 45 -8.95 -13.27 -4.36
CA PHE A 45 -9.58 -12.86 -5.63
C PHE A 45 -10.44 -13.94 -6.26
N LEU A 46 -10.11 -15.22 -6.08
CA LEU A 46 -10.87 -16.35 -6.67
C LEU A 46 -12.02 -16.81 -5.79
N GLU A 47 -11.85 -16.83 -4.48
CA GLU A 47 -12.76 -17.46 -3.52
C GLU A 47 -13.70 -16.45 -2.80
N GLY A 48 -13.74 -15.21 -3.24
CA GLY A 48 -14.87 -14.35 -2.95
C GLY A 48 -14.69 -13.22 -1.93
N THR A 49 -13.60 -13.11 -1.16
CA THR A 49 -13.49 -11.97 -0.23
C THR A 49 -13.14 -10.66 -0.96
N LEU A 50 -12.47 -10.74 -2.12
CA LEU A 50 -12.11 -9.59 -2.95
C LEU A 50 -12.80 -9.54 -4.32
N VAL A 51 -13.33 -10.67 -4.84
CA VAL A 51 -13.96 -10.77 -6.19
C VAL A 51 -15.17 -9.85 -6.36
N THR A 52 -15.99 -9.73 -5.31
CA THR A 52 -17.27 -8.98 -5.39
C THR A 52 -17.14 -7.56 -4.84
N VAL A 53 -15.91 -7.10 -4.58
CA VAL A 53 -15.71 -5.77 -4.00
C VAL A 53 -15.83 -4.71 -5.07
N ASN A 54 -16.89 -3.91 -5.00
CA ASN A 54 -16.91 -2.63 -5.70
C ASN A 54 -16.08 -1.62 -4.91
N TRP A 55 -14.82 -1.45 -5.30
CA TRP A 55 -13.83 -0.62 -4.62
C TRP A 55 -14.25 0.85 -4.45
N HIS A 56 -15.13 1.34 -5.31
CA HIS A 56 -15.59 2.73 -5.27
C HIS A 56 -16.75 2.96 -4.30
N ASP A 57 -17.53 1.94 -4.00
CA ASP A 57 -18.73 2.05 -3.16
C ASP A 57 -18.47 1.90 -1.66
N LEU A 58 -17.28 1.39 -1.30
CA LEU A 58 -16.92 1.16 0.10
C LEU A 58 -16.11 2.32 0.67
N ASP A 59 -16.30 2.59 1.95
CA ASP A 59 -15.46 3.52 2.71
C ASP A 59 -14.05 2.96 2.93
N ASP A 60 -13.10 3.85 3.24
CA ASP A 60 -11.68 3.50 3.35
C ASP A 60 -11.42 2.47 4.47
N GLU A 61 -12.06 2.58 5.61
CA GLU A 61 -11.85 1.64 6.73
C GLU A 61 -12.40 0.25 6.41
N THR A 62 -13.51 0.17 5.70
CA THR A 62 -14.06 -1.11 5.22
C THR A 62 -13.13 -1.76 4.19
N LEU A 63 -12.56 -0.98 3.26
CA LEU A 63 -11.58 -1.46 2.30
C LEU A 63 -10.30 -1.94 2.99
N ILE A 64 -9.77 -1.17 3.94
CA ILE A 64 -8.59 -1.56 4.71
C ILE A 64 -8.84 -2.88 5.45
N ARG A 65 -9.97 -3.03 6.12
CA ARG A 65 -10.31 -4.29 6.82
C ARG A 65 -10.31 -5.49 5.89
N LYS A 66 -10.90 -5.35 4.69
CA LYS A 66 -10.91 -6.43 3.70
C LYS A 66 -9.51 -6.76 3.18
N LEU A 67 -8.70 -5.76 2.91
CA LEU A 67 -7.34 -5.95 2.39
C LEU A 67 -6.41 -6.60 3.42
N VAL A 68 -6.53 -6.26 4.70
CA VAL A 68 -5.66 -6.85 5.75
C VAL A 68 -6.02 -8.29 6.11
N GLU A 69 -7.12 -8.85 5.60
CA GLU A 69 -7.41 -10.28 5.68
C GLU A 69 -6.40 -11.11 4.88
N VAL A 70 -5.80 -10.50 3.84
CA VAL A 70 -4.79 -11.13 2.99
C VAL A 70 -3.45 -11.18 3.71
N LYS A 71 -2.83 -12.35 3.74
CA LYS A 71 -1.50 -12.53 4.33
C LYS A 71 -0.48 -11.59 3.71
N GLY A 72 0.25 -10.88 4.56
CA GLY A 72 1.30 -9.96 4.14
C GLY A 72 0.82 -8.57 3.74
N ILE A 73 -0.49 -8.31 3.74
CA ILE A 73 -1.05 -6.98 3.60
C ILE A 73 -1.36 -6.43 4.98
N GLY A 74 -0.53 -5.49 5.44
CA GLY A 74 -0.81 -4.70 6.64
C GLY A 74 -1.57 -3.42 6.31
N ARG A 75 -2.01 -2.71 7.37
CA ARG A 75 -2.74 -1.44 7.24
C ARG A 75 -2.02 -0.45 6.33
N TRP A 76 -0.73 -0.24 6.53
CA TRP A 76 0.07 0.68 5.70
C TRP A 76 0.03 0.29 4.21
N THR A 77 0.15 -1.00 3.88
CA THR A 77 0.06 -1.48 2.49
C THR A 77 -1.33 -1.23 1.90
N ALA A 78 -2.38 -1.45 2.68
CA ALA A 78 -3.75 -1.16 2.28
C ALA A 78 -3.95 0.35 2.04
N GLU A 79 -3.44 1.21 2.93
CA GLU A 79 -3.47 2.66 2.76
C GLU A 79 -2.73 3.12 1.49
N MET A 80 -1.58 2.51 1.16
CA MET A 80 -0.87 2.77 -0.11
C MET A 80 -1.70 2.38 -1.33
N PHE A 81 -2.43 1.27 -1.27
CA PHE A 81 -3.37 0.88 -2.33
C PHE A 81 -4.49 1.91 -2.50
N LEU A 82 -5.07 2.41 -1.40
CA LEU A 82 -6.09 3.45 -1.44
C LEU A 82 -5.56 4.74 -2.09
N ILE A 83 -4.36 5.17 -1.72
CA ILE A 83 -3.76 6.42 -2.22
C ILE A 83 -3.38 6.29 -3.69
N PHE A 84 -2.62 5.25 -4.07
CA PHE A 84 -1.97 5.16 -5.38
C PHE A 84 -2.80 4.44 -6.45
N HIS A 85 -3.69 3.53 -6.06
CA HIS A 85 -4.51 2.78 -7.00
C HIS A 85 -5.95 3.29 -7.06
N LEU A 86 -6.57 3.50 -5.91
CA LEU A 86 -7.93 4.01 -5.84
C LEU A 86 -8.03 5.54 -5.86
N HIS A 87 -6.89 6.23 -5.76
CA HIS A 87 -6.78 7.71 -5.76
C HIS A 87 -7.67 8.36 -4.70
N ARG A 88 -7.79 7.72 -3.53
CA ARG A 88 -8.54 8.29 -2.40
C ARG A 88 -7.85 9.54 -1.88
N PRO A 89 -8.54 10.70 -1.83
CA PRO A 89 -7.89 11.97 -1.55
C PRO A 89 -7.56 12.19 -0.06
N ASP A 90 -8.23 11.48 0.84
CA ASP A 90 -8.23 11.81 2.27
C ASP A 90 -7.76 10.67 3.19
N VAL A 91 -6.76 9.92 2.77
CA VAL A 91 -6.12 8.85 3.56
C VAL A 91 -4.94 9.43 4.35
N LEU A 92 -4.85 9.08 5.63
CA LEU A 92 -3.74 9.49 6.51
C LEU A 92 -2.96 8.25 6.99
N PRO A 93 -1.81 7.91 6.36
CA PRO A 93 -1.02 6.75 6.72
C PRO A 93 -0.14 7.01 7.95
N LEU A 94 -0.72 6.96 9.15
CA LEU A 94 -0.03 7.29 10.41
C LEU A 94 1.17 6.39 10.74
N ASP A 95 1.22 5.18 10.18
CA ASP A 95 2.32 4.24 10.35
C ASP A 95 3.46 4.47 9.34
N ASP A 96 3.27 5.40 8.40
CA ASP A 96 4.28 5.73 7.40
C ASP A 96 5.44 6.52 8.02
N ILE A 97 6.65 5.95 7.92
CA ILE A 97 7.86 6.55 8.48
C ILE A 97 8.21 7.85 7.75
N GLY A 98 7.98 7.92 6.44
CA GLY A 98 8.21 9.13 5.64
C GLY A 98 7.34 10.28 6.11
N LEU A 99 6.03 10.02 6.28
CA LEU A 99 5.09 11.01 6.83
C LEU A 99 5.53 11.48 8.22
N GLN A 100 5.86 10.55 9.14
CA GLN A 100 6.28 10.90 10.49
C GLN A 100 7.54 11.77 10.48
N ARG A 101 8.53 11.45 9.63
CA ARG A 101 9.75 12.25 9.47
C ARG A 101 9.47 13.64 8.91
N ALA A 102 8.63 13.74 7.90
CA ALA A 102 8.30 15.03 7.29
C ALA A 102 7.53 15.93 8.27
N VAL A 103 6.57 15.37 9.01
CA VAL A 103 5.87 16.12 10.05
C VAL A 103 6.82 16.56 11.16
N SER A 104 7.74 15.70 11.61
CA SER A 104 8.79 16.05 12.56
C SER A 104 9.62 17.24 12.06
N LEU A 105 10.04 17.21 10.81
CA LEU A 105 10.86 18.25 10.19
C LEU A 105 10.13 19.60 10.11
N HIS A 106 8.90 19.59 9.61
CA HIS A 106 8.20 20.82 9.27
C HIS A 106 7.34 21.42 10.40
N TYR A 107 6.90 20.58 11.35
CA TYR A 107 5.96 21.01 12.40
C TYR A 107 6.52 20.93 13.82
N ASN A 108 7.68 20.29 14.04
CA ASN A 108 8.22 20.08 15.37
C ASN A 108 9.75 20.19 15.47
N ALA A 109 10.34 21.10 14.70
CA ALA A 109 11.79 21.40 14.71
C ALA A 109 12.67 20.11 14.69
N SER A 110 12.28 19.14 13.88
CA SER A 110 12.95 17.83 13.74
C SER A 110 12.91 16.93 14.99
N GLN A 111 12.09 17.25 15.97
CA GLN A 111 11.87 16.36 17.11
C GLN A 111 10.77 15.34 16.81
N PRO A 112 10.84 14.12 17.36
CA PRO A 112 9.81 13.10 17.15
C PRO A 112 8.41 13.61 17.49
N VAL A 113 7.43 13.22 16.68
CA VAL A 113 6.03 13.59 16.85
C VAL A 113 5.19 12.33 17.12
N ALA A 114 4.42 12.35 18.19
CA ALA A 114 3.50 11.25 18.48
C ALA A 114 2.40 11.16 17.41
N LYS A 115 1.96 9.94 17.08
CA LYS A 115 0.91 9.70 16.07
C LYS A 115 -0.38 10.51 16.35
N GLN A 116 -0.73 10.69 17.61
CA GLN A 116 -1.90 11.49 17.97
C GLN A 116 -1.72 12.98 17.61
N ALA A 117 -0.52 13.53 17.81
CA ALA A 117 -0.23 14.90 17.39
C ALA A 117 -0.23 15.04 15.86
N ILE A 118 0.28 14.04 15.12
CA ILE A 118 0.18 14.02 13.66
C ILE A 118 -1.29 14.03 13.23
N ARG A 119 -2.15 13.25 13.89
CA ARG A 119 -3.59 13.23 13.60
C ARG A 119 -4.22 14.60 13.78
N THR A 120 -3.93 15.29 14.88
CA THR A 120 -4.43 16.65 15.13
C THR A 120 -3.94 17.66 14.08
N ILE A 121 -2.65 17.62 13.72
CA ILE A 121 -2.10 18.47 12.65
C ILE A 121 -2.85 18.20 11.33
N ALA A 122 -3.08 16.94 11.01
CA ALA A 122 -3.70 16.50 9.77
C ALA A 122 -5.22 16.80 9.67
N GLU A 123 -5.88 17.23 10.75
CA GLU A 123 -7.26 17.72 10.70
C GLU A 123 -7.40 18.92 9.74
N SER A 124 -6.41 19.80 9.72
CA SER A 124 -6.38 20.96 8.82
C SER A 124 -6.15 20.61 7.35
N TRP A 125 -5.73 19.38 7.04
CA TRP A 125 -5.48 18.91 5.67
C TRP A 125 -6.72 18.28 5.02
N GLN A 126 -7.77 18.03 5.79
CA GLN A 126 -9.01 17.47 5.26
C GLN A 126 -9.67 18.41 4.23
N PRO A 127 -10.22 17.88 3.14
CA PRO A 127 -10.35 16.47 2.76
C PRO A 127 -9.21 15.97 1.85
N TRP A 128 -7.99 16.50 1.98
CA TRP A 128 -6.86 16.27 1.07
C TRP A 128 -5.63 15.64 1.76
N ARG A 129 -5.84 14.81 2.79
CA ARG A 129 -4.72 14.24 3.58
C ARG A 129 -3.76 13.38 2.76
N SER A 130 -4.23 12.68 1.72
CA SER A 130 -3.36 11.95 0.78
C SER A 130 -2.46 12.89 -0.01
N VAL A 131 -3.01 14.03 -0.46
CA VAL A 131 -2.26 15.05 -1.21
C VAL A 131 -1.22 15.70 -0.31
N ALA A 132 -1.61 16.09 0.91
CA ALA A 132 -0.69 16.66 1.90
C ALA A 132 0.45 15.67 2.22
N THR A 133 0.12 14.40 2.41
CA THR A 133 1.11 13.33 2.63
C THR A 133 2.09 13.23 1.47
N TRP A 134 1.61 13.29 0.23
CA TRP A 134 2.46 13.24 -0.97
C TRP A 134 3.44 14.42 -1.00
N TYR A 135 2.99 15.65 -0.73
CA TYR A 135 3.87 16.82 -0.65
C TYR A 135 4.90 16.70 0.48
N LEU A 136 4.49 16.16 1.63
CA LEU A 136 5.39 15.90 2.75
C LEU A 136 6.47 14.88 2.39
N TRP A 137 6.15 13.79 1.70
CA TRP A 137 7.15 12.86 1.17
C TRP A 137 8.11 13.56 0.20
N ARG A 138 7.59 14.35 -0.72
CA ARG A 138 8.41 15.10 -1.68
C ARG A 138 9.38 16.06 -1.00
N SER A 139 9.01 16.64 0.13
CA SER A 139 9.87 17.54 0.89
C SER A 139 11.10 16.86 1.51
N LEU A 140 11.11 15.54 1.59
CA LEU A 140 12.25 14.76 2.09
C LEU A 140 13.24 14.40 0.98
N ASP A 141 12.88 14.57 -0.28
CA ASP A 141 13.76 14.22 -1.40
C ASP A 141 14.89 15.26 -1.54
N PRO A 142 16.15 14.82 -1.61
CA PRO A 142 17.30 15.73 -1.68
C PRO A 142 17.45 16.41 -3.04
N ILE A 143 16.74 15.95 -4.07
CA ILE A 143 16.82 16.47 -5.44
C ILE A 143 15.41 16.85 -5.91
N PRO A 144 15.19 18.08 -6.41
CA PRO A 144 13.93 18.42 -7.06
C PRO A 144 13.74 17.50 -8.28
N VAL A 145 12.65 16.72 -8.29
CA VAL A 145 12.30 15.95 -9.50
C VAL A 145 11.76 16.94 -10.51
N ILE A 146 12.50 17.14 -11.57
CA ILE A 146 12.06 17.89 -12.76
C ILE A 146 11.14 16.93 -13.52
N TYR A 147 9.86 17.29 -13.67
CA TYR A 147 8.88 16.55 -14.48
C TYR A 147 9.00 16.93 -15.94
#